data_9e5f12649cf73cd4298ba6fb9b65f2d3
#
_entry.id   9e5f12649cf73cd4298ba6fb9b65f2d3
#
_cell.length_a   1.000
_cell.length_b   1.000
_cell.length_c   1.000
_cell.angle_alpha   90.00
_cell.angle_beta   90.00
_cell.angle_gamma   90.00
#
_symmetry.space_group_name_H-M   'P 1'
#
loop_
_entity.id
_entity.type
_entity.pdbx_description
1 polymer ?
#
loop_
_entity_poly.entity_id
_entity_poly.type
_entity_poly.pdbx_seq_one_letter_code
_entity_poly.pdbx_strand_id
1 'polypeptide(L)' 'MSYAIVFSSKTGNTKLLADTLHNCLPQEDCCYFGIPNPAAMEADTLYVGFW' A
#
# COMPACT_ATOMS: atom_id res chain seq x y z
N MET A 1 -1.73 -14.53 -5.40
CA MET A 1 -0.76 -13.74 -4.64
C MET A 1 -1.42 -12.49 -4.13
N SER A 2 -1.18 -12.17 -2.87
CA SER A 2 -1.75 -10.96 -2.28
C SER A 2 -0.65 -9.93 -2.02
N TYR A 3 -1.05 -8.66 -1.99
CA TYR A 3 -0.12 -7.59 -1.69
C TYR A 3 -0.80 -6.57 -0.79
N ALA A 4 0.02 -5.82 -0.09
CA ALA A 4 -0.46 -4.72 0.73
C ALA A 4 0.38 -3.48 0.42
N ILE A 5 -0.25 -2.33 0.45
CA ILE A 5 0.43 -1.06 0.25
C ILE A 5 0.23 -0.23 1.52
N VAL A 6 1.32 0.07 2.19
CA VAL A 6 1.28 0.92 3.38
C VAL A 6 2.12 2.16 3.10
N PHE A 7 1.65 3.28 3.60
CA PHE A 7 2.34 4.54 3.40
C PHE A 7 2.15 5.44 4.61
N SER A 8 3.15 6.28 4.83
CA SER A 8 3.09 7.29 5.87
C SER A 8 3.50 8.62 5.24
N SER A 9 2.63 9.59 5.28
CA SER A 9 2.90 10.87 4.64
C SER A 9 2.21 11.99 5.40
N LYS A 10 2.92 13.09 5.58
CA LYS A 10 2.35 14.29 6.16
C LYS A 10 1.83 15.25 5.10
N THR A 11 2.27 15.08 3.87
CA THR A 11 1.96 16.02 2.80
C THR A 11 1.01 15.47 1.76
N GLY A 12 0.74 14.18 1.78
CA GLY A 12 -0.14 13.57 0.80
C GLY A 12 0.54 13.14 -0.48
N ASN A 13 1.79 13.55 -0.70
CA ASN A 13 2.50 13.15 -1.93
C ASN A 13 2.71 11.64 -1.99
N THR A 14 3.02 11.04 -0.86
CA THR A 14 3.20 9.59 -0.79
C THR A 14 1.88 8.89 -1.08
N LYS A 15 0.77 9.49 -0.68
CA LYS A 15 -0.54 8.92 -0.98
C LYS A 15 -0.79 8.88 -2.48
N LEU A 16 -0.40 9.92 -3.19
CA LEU A 16 -0.55 9.95 -4.65
C LEU A 16 0.26 8.84 -5.30
N LEU A 17 1.48 8.63 -4.83
CA LEU A 17 2.31 7.54 -5.34
C LEU A 17 1.71 6.18 -5.03
N ALA A 18 1.20 6.01 -3.82
CA ALA A 18 0.57 4.77 -3.43
C ALA A 18 -0.69 4.50 -4.24
N ASP A 19 -1.46 5.55 -4.50
CA ASP A 19 -2.66 5.46 -5.31
C ASP A 19 -2.33 5.01 -6.74
N THR A 20 -1.30 5.61 -7.32
CA THR A 20 -0.83 5.24 -8.65
C THR A 20 -0.39 3.77 -8.67
N LEU A 21 0.36 3.35 -7.67
CA LEU A 21 0.81 1.97 -7.57
C LEU A 21 -0.39 1.02 -7.45
N HIS A 22 -1.36 1.40 -6.64
CA HIS A 22 -2.57 0.59 -6.47
C HIS A 22 -3.33 0.43 -7.78
N ASN A 23 -3.37 1.47 -8.58
CA ASN A 23 -4.04 1.42 -9.88
C ASN A 23 -3.29 0.58 -10.90
N CYS A 24 -1.97 0.47 -10.75
CA CYS A 24 -1.16 -0.34 -11.65
C CYS A 24 -1.18 -1.82 -11.31
N LEU A 25 -1.60 -2.17 -10.10
CA LEU A 25 -1.61 -3.56 -9.65
C LEU A 25 -3.02 -4.13 -9.64
N PRO A 26 -3.16 -5.47 -9.73
CA PRO A 26 -4.48 -6.09 -9.67
C PRO A 26 -5.17 -5.80 -8.34
N GLN A 27 -6.33 -5.18 -8.41
CA GLN A 27 -7.08 -4.86 -7.19
C GLN A 27 -7.62 -6.10 -6.50
N GLU A 28 -7.78 -7.17 -7.23
CA GLU A 28 -8.26 -8.43 -6.68
C GLU A 28 -7.30 -9.01 -5.65
N ASP A 29 -6.02 -8.72 -5.81
CA ASP A 29 -4.99 -9.23 -4.92
C ASP A 29 -4.66 -8.25 -3.79
N CYS A 30 -5.31 -7.10 -3.76
CA CYS A 30 -5.05 -6.08 -2.76
C CYS A 30 -5.58 -6.52 -1.40
N CYS A 31 -4.67 -6.76 -0.46
CA CYS A 31 -5.01 -7.17 0.88
C CYS A 31 -5.26 -5.97 1.80
N TYR A 32 -4.45 -4.94 1.64
CA TYR A 32 -4.53 -3.76 2.49
C TYR A 32 -3.96 -2.55 1.76
N PHE A 33 -4.55 -1.40 2.02
CA PHE A 33 -4.09 -0.14 1.44
C PHE A 33 -4.37 0.97 2.45
N GLY A 34 -3.32 1.58 2.95
CA GLY A 34 -3.49 2.67 3.89
C GLY A 34 -2.28 2.87 4.79
N ILE A 35 -2.52 3.42 5.97
CA ILE A 35 -1.46 3.66 6.93
C ILE A 35 -0.90 2.33 7.43
N PRO A 36 0.37 2.31 7.88
CA PRO A 36 0.98 1.08 8.37
C PRO A 36 0.14 0.42 9.45
N ASN A 37 -0.09 -0.87 9.30
CA ASN A 37 -0.94 -1.62 10.20
C ASN A 37 -0.47 -3.09 10.19
N PRO A 38 -0.48 -3.77 11.35
CA PRO A 38 -0.10 -5.18 11.40
C PRO A 38 -0.87 -6.07 10.43
N ALA A 39 -2.11 -5.72 10.10
CA ALA A 39 -2.91 -6.49 9.16
C ALA A 39 -2.27 -6.57 7.78
N ALA A 40 -1.47 -5.57 7.40
CA ALA A 40 -0.79 -5.56 6.12
C ALA A 40 0.26 -6.66 6.02
N MET A 41 0.75 -7.15 7.13
CA MET A 41 1.77 -8.18 7.13
C MET A 41 1.25 -9.56 6.73
N GLU A 42 -0.06 -9.71 6.64
CA GLU A 42 -0.65 -10.96 6.18
C GLU A 42 -0.52 -11.13 4.67
N ALA A 43 -0.19 -10.07 3.95
CA ALA A 43 -0.03 -10.13 2.51
C ALA A 43 1.29 -10.81 2.14
N ASP A 44 1.31 -11.45 0.97
CA ASP A 44 2.52 -12.08 0.46
C ASP A 44 3.59 -11.06 0.13
N THR A 45 3.19 -9.92 -0.39
CA THR A 45 4.09 -8.84 -0.77
C THR A 45 3.68 -7.57 -0.05
N LEU A 46 4.64 -6.87 0.47
CA LEU A 46 4.39 -5.62 1.19
C LEU A 46 5.13 -4.47 0.50
N TYR A 47 4.39 -3.48 0.06
CA TYR A 47 4.94 -2.25 -0.48
C TYR A 47 4.89 -1.19 0.60
N VAL A 48 6.05 -0.65 0.94
CA VAL A 48 6.15 0.35 2.01
C VAL A 48 6.64 1.66 1.43
N GLY A 49 5.87 2.72 1.65
CA GLY A 49 6.27 4.06 1.29
C GLY A 49 6.30 4.94 2.53
N PHE A 50 7.38 5.67 2.71
CA PHE A 50 7.48 6.59 3.82
C PHE A 50 8.27 7.81 3.39
N TRP A 51 8.14 8.84 4.20
CA TRP A 51 8.71 10.14 3.87
C TRP A 51 9.52 10.71 5.02
#